data_d566c0d559b77ee88b1321d6977d4d79
#
_entry.id   d566c0d559b77ee88b1321d6977d4d79
#
_cell.length_a   1.000
_cell.length_b   1.000
_cell.length_c   1.000
_cell.angle_alpha   90.00
_cell.angle_beta   90.00
_cell.angle_gamma   90.00
#
_symmetry.space_group_name_H-M   'P 1'
#
loop_
_entity.id
_entity.type
_entity.pdbx_description
1 polymer ?
#
loop_
_entity_poly.entity_id
_entity_poly.type
_entity_poly.pdbx_seq_one_letter_code
_entity_poly.pdbx_strand_id
1 'polypeptide(L)'
;MKTPRDTPEITLVGAGLAGSLLAIYLARRGHRVTLLERRPDPRKAGASGGRSINLALANRGIAALDEVGVMASVRPALIPMVGRMLHDEQGQLRLIPYGNKPHEVIYSVSRGGLNAILLDAAEATGRVSIRFEETVSGVDFAGRRVRFTAGENLEPQTRLYEVLIGTDGSASAVRSSILERTGGRLDEEPLGHGYKELSIPALSSPTGGGFRMEKNALHIWPRGEYMLIALPNADGSFTATLFLPQQGEESFEALTTPDAVHALFERRFADAIPLMPRLVEDFFGNPTGHLETIRCEPWSFEDHALVLGDAAHAIVPFHGQGMNAAFEDCSAFDRCLENPNRPWSEVFADFERLRRPNTDAIADMALENYVEMRSTVREPKFQLKKDLSFRLEERHPGRFVPRYSMVMFHTIPYAEAKRRGAIQERILDELTSKATAVEEVDLAHADRLIAEQLGTN
;
A
#
# COMPACT_ATOMS: atom_id res chain seq x y z
N MET A 1 -41.30 14.02 -18.71
CA MET A 1 -39.97 13.44 -18.75
C MET A 1 -39.03 14.47 -18.12
N LYS A 2 -38.49 14.21 -16.93
CA LYS A 2 -37.41 15.04 -16.39
C LYS A 2 -36.18 14.84 -17.26
N THR A 3 -35.62 15.92 -17.81
CA THR A 3 -34.29 15.92 -18.44
C THR A 3 -33.31 15.18 -17.53
N PRO A 4 -32.42 14.30 -18.05
CA PRO A 4 -31.35 13.73 -17.23
C PRO A 4 -30.63 14.90 -16.55
N ARG A 5 -30.49 14.87 -15.22
CA ARG A 5 -29.63 15.84 -14.53
C ARG A 5 -28.25 15.68 -15.16
N ASP A 6 -27.71 16.81 -15.66
CA ASP A 6 -26.32 16.81 -16.12
C ASP A 6 -25.46 16.19 -15.02
N THR A 7 -24.72 15.16 -15.39
CA THR A 7 -23.80 14.46 -14.46
C THR A 7 -22.76 15.47 -14.01
N PRO A 8 -22.61 15.76 -12.69
CA PRO A 8 -21.72 16.81 -12.23
C PRO A 8 -20.28 16.56 -12.67
N GLU A 9 -19.56 17.64 -12.89
CA GLU A 9 -18.12 17.58 -13.10
C GLU A 9 -17.42 17.32 -11.76
N ILE A 10 -16.50 16.37 -11.76
CA ILE A 10 -15.75 16.00 -10.56
C ILE A 10 -14.31 16.48 -10.67
N THR A 11 -13.87 17.24 -9.68
CA THR A 11 -12.47 17.64 -9.55
C THR A 11 -11.76 16.69 -8.58
N LEU A 12 -10.71 16.03 -9.03
CA LEU A 12 -9.84 15.22 -8.19
C LEU A 12 -8.53 15.98 -7.93
N VAL A 13 -8.04 15.93 -6.70
CA VAL A 13 -6.74 16.50 -6.32
C VAL A 13 -5.75 15.37 -6.09
N GLY A 14 -4.68 15.31 -6.90
CA GLY A 14 -3.67 14.27 -6.90
C GLY A 14 -3.90 13.20 -7.98
N ALA A 15 -3.03 13.17 -8.99
CA ALA A 15 -3.01 12.17 -10.06
C ALA A 15 -2.05 11.00 -9.74
N GLY A 16 -1.98 10.62 -8.45
CA GLY A 16 -1.34 9.40 -7.99
C GLY A 16 -2.18 8.16 -8.35
N LEU A 17 -1.79 6.99 -7.84
CA LEU A 17 -2.44 5.72 -8.16
C LEU A 17 -3.94 5.72 -7.85
N ALA A 18 -4.34 6.20 -6.66
CA ALA A 18 -5.74 6.27 -6.26
C ALA A 18 -6.55 7.24 -7.14
N GLY A 19 -6.06 8.47 -7.34
CA GLY A 19 -6.75 9.48 -8.15
C GLY A 19 -6.89 9.08 -9.61
N SER A 20 -5.85 8.50 -10.20
CA SER A 20 -5.89 8.02 -11.59
C SER A 20 -6.88 6.86 -11.76
N LEU A 21 -6.91 5.90 -10.82
CA LEU A 21 -7.89 4.80 -10.87
C LEU A 21 -9.31 5.30 -10.63
N LEU A 22 -9.52 6.17 -9.64
CA LEU A 22 -10.84 6.74 -9.37
C LEU A 22 -11.38 7.53 -10.57
N ALA A 23 -10.51 8.27 -11.29
CA ALA A 23 -10.90 8.98 -12.49
C ALA A 23 -11.47 8.05 -13.57
N ILE A 24 -10.92 6.84 -13.72
CA ILE A 24 -11.42 5.83 -14.66
C ILE A 24 -12.81 5.35 -14.23
N TYR A 25 -13.01 5.03 -12.96
CA TYR A 25 -14.32 4.62 -12.42
C TYR A 25 -15.39 5.70 -12.69
N LEU A 26 -15.10 6.95 -12.34
CA LEU A 26 -16.01 8.08 -12.52
C LEU A 26 -16.32 8.37 -13.99
N ALA A 27 -15.31 8.31 -14.85
CA ALA A 27 -15.48 8.48 -16.31
C ALA A 27 -16.39 7.40 -16.89
N ARG A 28 -16.29 6.14 -16.45
CA ARG A 28 -17.16 5.03 -16.85
C ARG A 28 -18.61 5.23 -16.43
N ARG A 29 -18.86 5.96 -15.31
CA ARG A 29 -20.20 6.38 -14.90
C ARG A 29 -20.72 7.61 -15.66
N GLY A 30 -19.94 8.17 -16.56
CA GLY A 30 -20.32 9.28 -17.42
C GLY A 30 -19.93 10.66 -16.90
N HIS A 31 -19.26 10.75 -15.73
CA HIS A 31 -18.76 12.02 -15.22
C HIS A 31 -17.64 12.58 -16.10
N ARG A 32 -17.57 13.91 -16.21
CA ARG A 32 -16.35 14.60 -16.62
C ARG A 32 -15.47 14.77 -15.39
N VAL A 33 -14.18 14.50 -15.54
CA VAL A 33 -13.22 14.51 -14.42
C VAL A 33 -12.06 15.41 -14.77
N THR A 34 -11.75 16.36 -13.89
CA THR A 34 -10.53 17.16 -13.94
C THR A 34 -9.59 16.71 -12.82
N LEU A 35 -8.41 16.20 -13.17
CA LEU A 35 -7.34 15.83 -12.22
C LEU A 35 -6.33 16.97 -12.09
N LEU A 36 -6.03 17.41 -10.86
CA LEU A 36 -4.99 18.38 -10.54
C LEU A 36 -3.78 17.66 -9.93
N GLU A 37 -2.59 17.80 -10.52
CA GLU A 37 -1.37 17.14 -10.05
C GLU A 37 -0.24 18.17 -9.93
N ARG A 38 0.44 18.17 -8.76
CA ARG A 38 1.53 19.10 -8.48
C ARG A 38 2.83 18.83 -9.24
N ARG A 39 3.05 17.57 -9.64
CA ARG A 39 4.26 17.13 -10.34
C ARG A 39 4.10 17.31 -11.85
N PRO A 40 5.22 17.40 -12.60
CA PRO A 40 5.17 17.27 -14.05
C PRO A 40 4.66 15.91 -14.49
N ASP A 41 4.20 15.81 -15.74
CA ASP A 41 3.74 14.55 -16.32
C ASP A 41 4.88 13.52 -16.35
N PRO A 42 4.81 12.42 -15.57
CA PRO A 42 5.90 11.45 -15.47
C PRO A 42 6.17 10.71 -16.77
N ARG A 43 5.23 10.73 -17.72
CA ARG A 43 5.35 10.10 -19.03
C ARG A 43 6.22 10.93 -19.97
N LYS A 44 6.30 12.25 -19.77
CA LYS A 44 7.10 13.18 -20.59
C LYS A 44 8.54 13.31 -20.12
N ALA A 45 8.78 13.15 -18.82
CA ALA A 45 10.09 13.36 -18.20
C ALA A 45 11.10 12.22 -18.45
N GLY A 46 10.73 11.17 -19.20
CA GLY A 46 11.56 9.98 -19.37
C GLY A 46 11.72 9.20 -18.07
N ALA A 47 12.51 8.13 -18.07
CA ALA A 47 12.74 7.27 -16.92
C ALA A 47 13.43 7.95 -15.70
N SER A 48 13.68 9.25 -15.76
CA SER A 48 14.30 10.04 -14.68
C SER A 48 13.30 10.60 -13.66
N GLY A 49 12.01 10.34 -13.81
CA GLY A 49 11.00 10.75 -12.82
C GLY A 49 11.14 9.94 -11.55
N GLY A 50 12.00 10.39 -10.61
CA GLY A 50 12.26 9.87 -9.28
C GLY A 50 12.26 8.34 -9.16
N ARG A 51 13.27 7.75 -8.54
CA ARG A 51 13.26 6.30 -8.26
C ARG A 51 11.96 5.94 -7.56
N SER A 52 11.24 4.98 -8.12
CA SER A 52 9.90 4.61 -7.66
C SER A 52 10.02 3.39 -6.77
N ILE A 53 9.55 3.51 -5.53
CA ILE A 53 9.35 2.35 -4.64
C ILE A 53 8.50 1.32 -5.38
N ASN A 54 8.92 0.05 -5.34
CA ASN A 54 8.07 -1.04 -5.79
C ASN A 54 6.97 -1.30 -4.79
N LEU A 55 5.82 -1.63 -5.31
CA LEU A 55 4.61 -1.92 -4.55
C LEU A 55 4.27 -3.40 -4.65
N ALA A 56 3.65 -3.93 -3.61
CA ALA A 56 3.08 -5.27 -3.60
C ALA A 56 1.61 -5.22 -4.02
N LEU A 57 1.32 -5.59 -5.27
CA LEU A 57 -0.06 -5.71 -5.75
C LEU A 57 -0.64 -7.05 -5.28
N ALA A 58 -1.77 -6.99 -4.59
CA ALA A 58 -2.50 -8.11 -4.02
C ALA A 58 -3.93 -8.19 -4.58
N ASN A 59 -4.69 -9.20 -4.17
CA ASN A 59 -5.97 -9.52 -4.78
C ASN A 59 -6.97 -8.34 -4.81
N ARG A 60 -7.02 -7.50 -3.77
CA ARG A 60 -7.92 -6.32 -3.73
C ARG A 60 -7.60 -5.30 -4.82
N GLY A 61 -6.31 -5.02 -4.99
CA GLY A 61 -5.86 -4.12 -6.04
C GLY A 61 -6.08 -4.70 -7.42
N ILE A 62 -5.85 -6.01 -7.60
CA ILE A 62 -6.13 -6.74 -8.86
C ILE A 62 -7.62 -6.64 -9.18
N ALA A 63 -8.50 -6.91 -8.22
CA ALA A 63 -9.95 -6.85 -8.42
C ALA A 63 -10.40 -5.45 -8.89
N ALA A 64 -9.91 -4.39 -8.25
CA ALA A 64 -10.25 -3.02 -8.64
C ALA A 64 -9.75 -2.66 -10.06
N LEU A 65 -8.57 -3.16 -10.46
CA LEU A 65 -8.03 -2.97 -11.81
C LEU A 65 -8.80 -3.78 -12.86
N ASP A 66 -9.24 -5.00 -12.51
CA ASP A 66 -10.06 -5.85 -13.37
C ASP A 66 -11.45 -5.24 -13.61
N GLU A 67 -12.11 -4.71 -12.57
CA GLU A 67 -13.42 -4.05 -12.66
C GLU A 67 -13.44 -2.93 -13.71
N VAL A 68 -12.33 -2.20 -13.87
CA VAL A 68 -12.22 -1.15 -14.89
C VAL A 68 -11.55 -1.59 -16.18
N GLY A 69 -11.14 -2.88 -16.28
CA GLY A 69 -10.54 -3.46 -17.49
C GLY A 69 -9.08 -3.06 -17.74
N VAL A 70 -8.39 -2.46 -16.77
CA VAL A 70 -6.98 -2.01 -16.91
C VAL A 70 -5.99 -3.13 -16.62
N MET A 71 -6.39 -4.18 -15.92
CA MET A 71 -5.51 -5.27 -15.49
C MET A 71 -4.76 -5.93 -16.65
N ALA A 72 -5.36 -6.01 -17.82
CA ALA A 72 -4.71 -6.57 -19.01
C ALA A 72 -3.44 -5.79 -19.41
N SER A 73 -3.45 -4.47 -19.26
CA SER A 73 -2.29 -3.58 -19.51
C SER A 73 -1.26 -3.62 -18.37
N VAL A 74 -1.69 -3.91 -17.14
CA VAL A 74 -0.82 -3.99 -15.97
C VAL A 74 -0.07 -5.32 -15.89
N ARG A 75 -0.72 -6.42 -16.27
CA ARG A 75 -0.20 -7.80 -16.14
C ARG A 75 1.24 -8.00 -16.66
N PRO A 76 1.65 -7.45 -17.84
CA PRO A 76 3.02 -7.60 -18.33
C PRO A 76 4.11 -6.97 -17.45
N ALA A 77 3.75 -6.01 -16.59
CA ALA A 77 4.67 -5.32 -15.70
C ALA A 77 4.80 -5.99 -14.31
N LEU A 78 4.07 -7.09 -14.07
CA LEU A 78 4.03 -7.76 -12.77
C LEU A 78 5.09 -8.85 -12.65
N ILE A 79 5.76 -8.91 -11.49
CA ILE A 79 6.64 -10.02 -11.14
C ILE A 79 6.02 -10.76 -9.94
N PRO A 80 5.66 -12.04 -10.11
CA PRO A 80 5.08 -12.82 -9.01
C PRO A 80 6.13 -13.10 -7.93
N MET A 81 5.74 -12.90 -6.68
CA MET A 81 6.51 -13.24 -5.49
C MET A 81 5.74 -14.31 -4.69
N VAL A 82 6.33 -15.49 -4.56
CA VAL A 82 5.70 -16.65 -3.92
C VAL A 82 5.90 -16.67 -2.40
N GLY A 83 6.83 -15.87 -1.89
CA GLY A 83 7.17 -15.83 -0.46
C GLY A 83 8.19 -14.77 -0.11
N ARG A 84 8.59 -14.78 1.15
CA ARG A 84 9.68 -13.99 1.71
C ARG A 84 10.97 -14.82 1.70
N MET A 85 12.02 -14.35 1.04
CA MET A 85 13.37 -14.92 1.13
C MET A 85 14.10 -14.26 2.28
N LEU A 86 14.24 -14.98 3.40
CA LEU A 86 14.97 -14.47 4.55
C LEU A 86 16.48 -14.63 4.35
N HIS A 87 17.21 -13.57 4.65
CA HIS A 87 18.66 -13.54 4.75
C HIS A 87 19.03 -13.41 6.23
N ASP A 88 19.56 -14.47 6.82
CA ASP A 88 20.02 -14.43 8.21
C ASP A 88 21.35 -13.66 8.36
N GLU A 89 21.85 -13.55 9.59
CA GLU A 89 23.11 -12.83 9.88
C GLU A 89 24.36 -13.58 9.37
N GLN A 90 24.22 -14.86 9.03
CA GLN A 90 25.25 -15.70 8.44
C GLN A 90 25.15 -15.77 6.90
N GLY A 91 24.20 -15.04 6.28
CA GLY A 91 23.96 -15.04 4.84
C GLY A 91 23.24 -16.28 4.33
N GLN A 92 22.67 -17.13 5.22
CA GLN A 92 21.87 -18.27 4.79
C GLN A 92 20.50 -17.83 4.33
N LEU A 93 20.00 -18.49 3.28
CA LEU A 93 18.72 -18.16 2.64
C LEU A 93 17.65 -19.17 3.06
N ARG A 94 16.47 -18.65 3.42
CA ARG A 94 15.30 -19.48 3.70
C ARG A 94 14.05 -18.85 3.11
N LEU A 95 13.38 -19.54 2.18
CA LEU A 95 12.10 -19.11 1.64
C LEU A 95 10.96 -19.46 2.61
N ILE A 96 10.17 -18.45 2.97
CA ILE A 96 8.92 -18.62 3.71
C ILE A 96 7.78 -18.30 2.74
N PRO A 97 6.99 -19.30 2.31
CA PRO A 97 5.90 -19.07 1.36
C PRO A 97 4.81 -18.17 1.95
N TYR A 98 4.16 -17.37 1.12
CA TYR A 98 3.03 -16.55 1.54
C TYR A 98 1.78 -17.38 1.82
N GLY A 99 1.51 -18.37 0.99
CA GLY A 99 0.39 -19.28 1.07
C GLY A 99 0.81 -20.71 0.70
N ASN A 100 -0.14 -21.64 0.75
CA ASN A 100 0.08 -23.06 0.42
C ASN A 100 -0.55 -23.48 -0.93
N LYS A 101 -1.15 -22.52 -1.67
CA LYS A 101 -1.78 -22.77 -2.97
C LYS A 101 -1.01 -22.07 -4.09
N PRO A 102 -0.92 -22.65 -5.30
CA PRO A 102 -0.13 -22.07 -6.40
C PRO A 102 -0.52 -20.66 -6.83
N HIS A 103 -1.76 -20.24 -6.60
CA HIS A 103 -2.28 -18.91 -6.93
C HIS A 103 -2.11 -17.89 -5.81
N GLU A 104 -1.68 -18.32 -4.63
CA GLU A 104 -1.44 -17.44 -3.48
C GLU A 104 -0.09 -16.75 -3.58
N VAL A 105 -0.01 -15.83 -4.53
CA VAL A 105 1.16 -15.00 -4.83
C VAL A 105 0.77 -13.52 -4.77
N ILE A 106 1.74 -12.68 -4.44
CA ILE A 106 1.64 -11.23 -4.60
C ILE A 106 2.56 -10.78 -5.72
N TYR A 107 2.34 -9.59 -6.25
CA TYR A 107 3.11 -9.14 -7.40
C TYR A 107 3.89 -7.88 -7.07
N SER A 108 5.19 -7.88 -7.38
CA SER A 108 5.97 -6.65 -7.42
C SER A 108 5.59 -5.85 -8.66
N VAL A 109 5.37 -4.56 -8.49
CA VAL A 109 5.08 -3.62 -9.59
C VAL A 109 5.72 -2.27 -9.31
N SER A 110 6.31 -1.66 -10.35
CA SER A 110 6.82 -0.29 -10.25
C SER A 110 5.67 0.70 -10.04
N ARG A 111 5.76 1.53 -8.99
CA ARG A 111 4.77 2.58 -8.72
C ARG A 111 4.62 3.55 -9.89
N GLY A 112 5.74 4.01 -10.45
CA GLY A 112 5.73 4.94 -11.59
C GLY A 112 5.18 4.30 -12.85
N GLY A 113 5.56 3.04 -13.15
CA GLY A 113 5.05 2.29 -14.30
C GLY A 113 3.54 2.05 -14.20
N LEU A 114 3.06 1.62 -13.03
CA LEU A 114 1.63 1.44 -12.79
C LEU A 114 0.86 2.76 -12.92
N ASN A 115 1.41 3.86 -12.36
CA ASN A 115 0.75 5.16 -12.46
C ASN A 115 0.67 5.67 -13.91
N ALA A 116 1.72 5.47 -14.72
CA ALA A 116 1.69 5.83 -16.14
C ALA A 116 0.59 5.08 -16.90
N ILE A 117 0.45 3.76 -16.66
CA ILE A 117 -0.62 2.94 -17.25
C ILE A 117 -2.01 3.48 -16.86
N LEU A 118 -2.20 3.86 -15.57
CA LEU A 118 -3.47 4.39 -15.10
C LEU A 118 -3.78 5.77 -15.69
N LEU A 119 -2.78 6.65 -15.81
CA LEU A 119 -2.94 7.96 -16.44
C LEU A 119 -3.36 7.82 -17.91
N ASP A 120 -2.70 6.95 -18.67
CA ASP A 120 -3.05 6.67 -20.06
C ASP A 120 -4.46 6.11 -20.20
N ALA A 121 -4.83 5.15 -19.33
CA ALA A 121 -6.18 4.58 -19.31
C ALA A 121 -7.25 5.62 -18.95
N ALA A 122 -6.95 6.53 -18.02
CA ALA A 122 -7.87 7.60 -17.63
C ALA A 122 -8.13 8.56 -18.79
N GLU A 123 -7.08 9.04 -19.46
CA GLU A 123 -7.22 9.94 -20.63
C GLU A 123 -7.90 9.23 -21.82
N ALA A 124 -7.64 7.95 -22.02
CA ALA A 124 -8.27 7.15 -23.07
C ALA A 124 -9.79 7.04 -22.93
N THR A 125 -10.37 7.31 -21.76
CA THR A 125 -11.83 7.39 -21.58
C THR A 125 -12.47 8.55 -22.36
N GLY A 126 -11.67 9.56 -22.75
CA GLY A 126 -12.15 10.81 -23.40
C GLY A 126 -12.95 11.74 -22.45
N ARG A 127 -13.04 11.42 -21.15
CA ARG A 127 -13.78 12.20 -20.14
C ARG A 127 -12.90 12.74 -19.02
N VAL A 128 -11.62 12.37 -19.00
CA VAL A 128 -10.64 12.80 -18.00
C VAL A 128 -9.68 13.81 -18.60
N SER A 129 -9.50 14.94 -17.93
CA SER A 129 -8.49 15.96 -18.24
C SER A 129 -7.52 16.07 -17.08
N ILE A 130 -6.22 15.91 -17.35
CA ILE A 130 -5.18 15.97 -16.30
C ILE A 130 -4.43 17.31 -16.44
N ARG A 131 -4.30 18.01 -15.32
CA ARG A 131 -3.58 19.27 -15.18
C ARG A 131 -2.38 19.04 -14.31
N PHE A 132 -1.23 18.93 -14.95
CA PHE A 132 0.06 18.78 -14.26
C PHE A 132 0.61 20.15 -13.84
N GLU A 133 1.52 20.15 -12.85
CA GLU A 133 2.17 21.33 -12.30
C GLU A 133 1.19 22.35 -11.68
N GLU A 134 0.03 21.84 -11.21
CA GLU A 134 -0.95 22.59 -10.43
C GLU A 134 -0.94 22.07 -8.96
N THR A 135 -0.32 22.86 -8.06
CA THR A 135 -0.19 22.52 -6.64
C THR A 135 -1.34 23.11 -5.85
N VAL A 136 -2.27 22.25 -5.40
CA VAL A 136 -3.38 22.67 -4.54
C VAL A 136 -2.88 22.99 -3.14
N SER A 137 -3.26 24.17 -2.63
CA SER A 137 -2.89 24.69 -1.31
C SER A 137 -4.06 24.73 -0.32
N GLY A 138 -5.30 24.53 -0.76
CA GLY A 138 -6.48 24.52 0.09
C GLY A 138 -7.78 24.70 -0.66
N VAL A 139 -8.89 24.70 0.09
CA VAL A 139 -10.25 24.77 -0.45
C VAL A 139 -11.02 25.93 0.21
N ASP A 140 -11.72 26.70 -0.61
CA ASP A 140 -12.76 27.62 -0.17
C ASP A 140 -14.12 26.95 -0.39
N PHE A 141 -14.69 26.39 0.68
CA PHE A 141 -15.97 25.68 0.61
C PHE A 141 -17.16 26.60 0.36
N ALA A 142 -17.14 27.82 0.90
CA ALA A 142 -18.24 28.77 0.71
C ALA A 142 -18.35 29.21 -0.75
N GLY A 143 -17.22 29.48 -1.39
CA GLY A 143 -17.17 29.83 -2.81
C GLY A 143 -17.07 28.63 -3.76
N ARG A 144 -17.02 27.40 -3.25
CA ARG A 144 -16.76 26.17 -4.01
C ARG A 144 -15.55 26.32 -4.94
N ARG A 145 -14.41 26.75 -4.39
CA ARG A 145 -13.17 26.98 -5.13
C ARG A 145 -12.00 26.21 -4.55
N VAL A 146 -11.21 25.59 -5.43
CA VAL A 146 -9.89 25.08 -5.11
C VAL A 146 -8.88 26.19 -5.30
N ARG A 147 -8.00 26.42 -4.31
CA ARG A 147 -6.85 27.34 -4.40
C ARG A 147 -5.63 26.55 -4.80
N PHE A 148 -4.92 27.00 -5.81
CA PHE A 148 -3.71 26.32 -6.30
C PHE A 148 -2.71 27.31 -6.85
N THR A 149 -1.46 26.87 -7.01
CA THR A 149 -0.43 27.59 -7.74
C THR A 149 -0.08 26.83 -9.01
N ALA A 150 0.20 27.52 -10.10
CA ALA A 150 0.56 26.92 -11.38
C ALA A 150 1.66 27.71 -12.07
N GLY A 151 2.41 27.04 -12.95
CA GLY A 151 3.48 27.61 -13.75
C GLY A 151 4.74 28.00 -12.98
N GLU A 152 5.74 28.53 -13.68
CA GLU A 152 7.06 28.87 -13.11
C GLU A 152 7.00 29.97 -12.04
N ASN A 153 6.04 30.89 -12.13
CA ASN A 153 5.90 32.01 -11.19
C ASN A 153 5.10 31.67 -9.94
N LEU A 154 4.55 30.46 -9.83
CA LEU A 154 3.74 29.99 -8.69
C LEU A 154 2.62 30.98 -8.28
N GLU A 155 1.99 31.64 -9.25
CA GLU A 155 0.94 32.61 -8.95
C GLU A 155 -0.31 31.92 -8.38
N PRO A 156 -0.90 32.45 -7.30
CA PRO A 156 -2.11 31.92 -6.71
C PRO A 156 -3.30 32.03 -7.69
N GLN A 157 -3.96 30.92 -7.91
CA GLN A 157 -5.15 30.81 -8.77
C GLN A 157 -6.28 30.12 -8.04
N THR A 158 -7.49 30.24 -8.58
CA THR A 158 -8.66 29.52 -8.07
C THR A 158 -9.45 28.91 -9.22
N ARG A 159 -10.06 27.73 -8.96
CA ARG A 159 -10.96 27.04 -9.88
C ARG A 159 -12.25 26.64 -9.17
N LEU A 160 -13.40 26.87 -9.82
CA LEU A 160 -14.67 26.38 -9.34
C LEU A 160 -14.73 24.84 -9.46
N TYR A 161 -15.41 24.19 -8.53
CA TYR A 161 -15.74 22.77 -8.57
C TYR A 161 -17.20 22.54 -8.20
N GLU A 162 -17.78 21.45 -8.69
CA GLU A 162 -19.11 20.98 -8.28
C GLU A 162 -18.97 19.93 -7.19
N VAL A 163 -18.14 18.90 -7.41
CA VAL A 163 -17.74 17.88 -6.45
C VAL A 163 -16.23 17.77 -6.44
N LEU A 164 -15.64 17.78 -5.24
CA LEU A 164 -14.19 17.71 -5.01
C LEU A 164 -13.83 16.43 -4.26
N ILE A 165 -12.84 15.67 -4.77
CA ILE A 165 -12.32 14.52 -4.04
C ILE A 165 -10.81 14.65 -3.91
N GLY A 166 -10.30 14.67 -2.67
CA GLY A 166 -8.87 14.66 -2.35
C GLY A 166 -8.30 13.26 -2.40
N THR A 167 -7.33 13.05 -3.28
CA THR A 167 -6.49 11.85 -3.43
C THR A 167 -5.01 12.25 -3.42
N ASP A 168 -4.70 13.34 -2.70
CA ASP A 168 -3.44 14.10 -2.69
C ASP A 168 -2.43 13.58 -1.64
N GLY A 169 -2.66 12.37 -1.13
CA GLY A 169 -1.71 11.64 -0.30
C GLY A 169 -1.66 12.07 1.16
N SER A 170 -0.67 11.60 1.92
CA SER A 170 -0.59 11.80 3.37
C SER A 170 -0.53 13.28 3.78
N ALA A 171 0.02 14.15 2.95
CA ALA A 171 0.05 15.60 3.19
C ALA A 171 -1.13 16.35 2.54
N SER A 172 -2.33 15.79 2.55
CA SER A 172 -3.51 16.28 1.84
C SER A 172 -3.94 17.68 2.26
N ALA A 173 -3.95 18.61 1.29
CA ALA A 173 -4.49 19.96 1.46
C ALA A 173 -6.03 19.95 1.54
N VAL A 174 -6.68 18.99 0.88
CA VAL A 174 -8.14 18.81 0.95
C VAL A 174 -8.55 18.35 2.33
N ARG A 175 -7.87 17.32 2.91
CA ARG A 175 -8.10 16.88 4.29
C ARG A 175 -7.93 18.04 5.27
N SER A 176 -6.82 18.76 5.20
CA SER A 176 -6.55 19.88 6.11
C SER A 176 -7.67 20.92 6.05
N SER A 177 -8.15 21.25 4.85
CA SER A 177 -9.27 22.19 4.68
C SER A 177 -10.60 21.68 5.27
N ILE A 178 -10.92 20.37 5.09
CA ILE A 178 -12.10 19.75 5.70
C ILE A 178 -12.03 19.81 7.23
N LEU A 179 -10.91 19.39 7.81
CA LEU A 179 -10.74 19.35 9.27
C LEU A 179 -10.75 20.75 9.88
N GLU A 180 -10.10 21.72 9.25
CA GLU A 180 -10.15 23.12 9.68
C GLU A 180 -11.58 23.65 9.70
N ARG A 181 -12.37 23.34 8.68
CA ARG A 181 -13.76 23.83 8.54
C ARG A 181 -14.73 23.15 9.50
N THR A 182 -14.53 21.86 9.79
CA THR A 182 -15.44 21.06 10.62
C THR A 182 -15.04 21.01 12.10
N GLY A 183 -13.84 21.43 12.46
CA GLY A 183 -13.24 21.14 13.76
C GLY A 183 -12.97 19.66 13.96
N GLY A 184 -12.72 18.95 12.88
CA GLY A 184 -12.49 17.50 12.85
C GLY A 184 -11.18 17.08 13.54
N ARG A 185 -11.01 15.76 13.68
CA ARG A 185 -9.85 15.14 14.33
C ARG A 185 -8.86 14.62 13.30
N LEU A 186 -7.58 14.85 13.57
CA LEU A 186 -6.45 14.25 12.87
C LEU A 186 -5.57 13.54 13.88
N ASP A 187 -5.35 12.24 13.69
CA ASP A 187 -4.38 11.46 14.43
C ASP A 187 -3.22 11.13 13.50
N GLU A 188 -2.06 11.67 13.79
CA GLU A 188 -0.80 11.35 13.13
C GLU A 188 0.05 10.57 14.13
N GLU A 189 0.32 9.29 13.80
CA GLU A 189 1.11 8.39 14.62
C GLU A 189 2.45 8.12 13.95
N PRO A 190 3.50 8.90 14.26
CA PRO A 190 4.84 8.65 13.73
C PRO A 190 5.40 7.36 14.32
N LEU A 191 5.96 6.49 13.46
CA LEU A 191 6.52 5.22 13.90
C LEU A 191 7.86 5.36 14.65
N GLY A 192 8.52 6.54 14.59
CA GLY A 192 9.88 6.73 15.10
C GLY A 192 10.96 6.09 14.21
N HIS A 193 10.56 5.51 13.09
CA HIS A 193 11.44 4.94 12.05
C HIS A 193 11.31 5.72 10.76
N GLY A 194 12.37 5.67 9.96
CA GLY A 194 12.37 6.16 8.59
C GLY A 194 12.69 5.06 7.60
N TYR A 195 12.71 5.42 6.33
CA TYR A 195 13.16 4.53 5.28
C TYR A 195 14.08 5.24 4.29
N LYS A 196 14.96 4.45 3.68
CA LYS A 196 15.91 4.89 2.67
C LYS A 196 15.84 3.96 1.47
N GLU A 197 15.61 4.53 0.28
CA GLU A 197 15.69 3.77 -0.96
C GLU A 197 17.14 3.53 -1.36
N LEU A 198 17.43 2.28 -1.72
CA LEU A 198 18.70 1.82 -2.24
C LEU A 198 18.45 0.98 -3.50
N SER A 199 19.49 0.64 -4.25
CA SER A 199 19.35 -0.14 -5.46
C SER A 199 20.31 -1.32 -5.53
N ILE A 200 19.81 -2.43 -6.08
CA ILE A 200 20.60 -3.58 -6.51
C ILE A 200 20.48 -3.65 -8.03
N PRO A 201 21.54 -3.34 -8.79
CA PRO A 201 21.47 -3.33 -10.25
C PRO A 201 21.30 -4.73 -10.83
N ALA A 202 20.72 -4.83 -12.02
CA ALA A 202 20.67 -6.06 -12.79
C ALA A 202 22.08 -6.60 -13.07
N LEU A 203 22.17 -7.90 -13.35
CA LEU A 203 23.41 -8.48 -13.89
C LEU A 203 23.66 -7.92 -15.27
N SER A 204 24.86 -7.41 -15.51
CA SER A 204 25.29 -7.05 -16.87
C SER A 204 25.50 -8.31 -17.67
N SER A 205 24.75 -8.49 -18.77
CA SER A 205 24.90 -9.60 -19.69
C SER A 205 24.77 -9.11 -21.13
N PRO A 206 25.56 -9.67 -22.07
CA PRO A 206 25.42 -9.34 -23.50
C PRO A 206 24.06 -9.70 -24.11
N THR A 207 23.32 -10.61 -23.46
CA THR A 207 22.01 -11.12 -23.92
C THR A 207 20.81 -10.54 -23.18
N GLY A 208 21.02 -9.51 -22.35
CA GLY A 208 20.00 -8.89 -21.49
C GLY A 208 20.33 -9.09 -20.01
N GLY A 209 19.85 -8.18 -19.15
CA GLY A 209 20.09 -8.21 -17.71
C GLY A 209 19.43 -9.42 -17.05
N GLY A 210 20.14 -10.04 -16.11
CA GLY A 210 19.61 -11.09 -15.23
C GLY A 210 19.42 -10.58 -13.81
N PHE A 211 18.70 -11.36 -12.99
CA PHE A 211 18.52 -11.06 -11.59
C PHE A 211 19.72 -11.53 -10.76
N ARG A 212 20.18 -10.71 -9.82
CA ARG A 212 21.27 -11.10 -8.88
C ARG A 212 20.80 -11.99 -7.75
N MET A 213 19.51 -12.02 -7.50
CA MET A 213 18.86 -12.82 -6.46
C MET A 213 17.62 -13.50 -7.03
N GLU A 214 16.95 -14.34 -6.24
CA GLU A 214 15.70 -14.98 -6.65
C GLU A 214 14.62 -13.93 -6.99
N LYS A 215 14.19 -13.89 -8.24
CA LYS A 215 13.23 -12.90 -8.73
C LYS A 215 11.80 -13.09 -8.22
N ASN A 216 11.46 -14.31 -7.82
CA ASN A 216 10.10 -14.65 -7.42
C ASN A 216 9.91 -14.60 -5.89
N ALA A 217 10.68 -13.76 -5.21
CA ALA A 217 10.59 -13.56 -3.76
C ALA A 217 10.71 -12.08 -3.38
N LEU A 218 10.08 -11.70 -2.27
CA LEU A 218 10.45 -10.52 -1.50
C LEU A 218 11.66 -10.88 -0.65
N HIS A 219 12.81 -10.28 -0.89
CA HIS A 219 13.96 -10.47 -0.04
C HIS A 219 13.86 -9.62 1.22
N ILE A 220 14.22 -10.20 2.36
CA ILE A 220 14.20 -9.52 3.66
C ILE A 220 15.41 -9.92 4.51
N TRP A 221 16.08 -8.94 5.08
CA TRP A 221 17.14 -9.06 6.07
C TRP A 221 16.62 -8.55 7.42
N PRO A 222 15.96 -9.40 8.24
CA PRO A 222 15.47 -9.02 9.56
C PRO A 222 16.63 -8.88 10.55
N ARG A 223 16.64 -7.76 11.30
CA ARG A 223 17.73 -7.44 12.26
C ARG A 223 17.19 -6.97 13.62
N GLY A 224 16.03 -7.49 14.04
CA GLY A 224 15.45 -7.20 15.34
C GLY A 224 14.69 -5.90 15.37
N GLU A 225 15.35 -4.76 15.49
CA GLU A 225 14.70 -3.45 15.55
C GLU A 225 14.53 -2.80 14.18
N TYR A 226 15.22 -3.29 13.16
CA TYR A 226 15.20 -2.76 11.80
C TYR A 226 15.36 -3.85 10.75
N MET A 227 15.22 -3.49 9.49
CA MET A 227 15.35 -4.43 8.38
C MET A 227 15.71 -3.76 7.06
N LEU A 228 16.27 -4.57 6.15
CA LEU A 228 16.39 -4.25 4.74
C LEU A 228 15.44 -5.17 3.97
N ILE A 229 14.73 -4.63 2.98
CA ILE A 229 13.93 -5.44 2.04
C ILE A 229 14.36 -5.15 0.61
N ALA A 230 14.10 -6.06 -0.32
CA ALA A 230 14.30 -5.82 -1.74
C ALA A 230 13.22 -6.51 -2.59
N LEU A 231 12.63 -5.74 -3.51
CA LEU A 231 11.60 -6.18 -4.43
C LEU A 231 12.14 -6.16 -5.88
N PRO A 232 11.85 -7.17 -6.70
CA PRO A 232 12.33 -7.26 -8.07
C PRO A 232 11.68 -6.25 -9.01
N ASN A 233 12.45 -5.75 -9.98
CA ASN A 233 12.02 -4.90 -11.09
C ASN A 233 12.04 -5.67 -12.40
N ALA A 234 11.20 -5.26 -13.36
CA ALA A 234 11.11 -5.94 -14.68
C ALA A 234 12.43 -5.89 -15.49
N ASP A 235 13.30 -4.95 -15.20
CA ASP A 235 14.62 -4.80 -15.84
C ASP A 235 15.72 -5.70 -15.23
N GLY A 236 15.37 -6.54 -14.24
CA GLY A 236 16.30 -7.44 -13.54
C GLY A 236 16.98 -6.82 -12.32
N SER A 237 16.77 -5.54 -12.05
CA SER A 237 17.22 -4.88 -10.82
C SER A 237 16.29 -5.17 -9.64
N PHE A 238 16.69 -4.75 -8.44
CA PHE A 238 15.82 -4.72 -7.26
C PHE A 238 15.83 -3.32 -6.66
N THR A 239 14.65 -2.86 -6.27
CA THR A 239 14.51 -1.71 -5.37
C THR A 239 14.65 -2.21 -3.94
N ALA A 240 15.70 -1.77 -3.26
CA ALA A 240 15.94 -2.10 -1.86
C ALA A 240 15.49 -0.94 -0.96
N THR A 241 14.95 -1.25 0.20
CA THR A 241 14.50 -0.27 1.19
C THR A 241 15.06 -0.63 2.55
N LEU A 242 15.86 0.27 3.09
CA LEU A 242 16.38 0.16 4.45
C LEU A 242 15.43 0.89 5.40
N PHE A 243 14.94 0.19 6.42
CA PHE A 243 14.15 0.75 7.51
C PHE A 243 15.01 0.79 8.77
N LEU A 244 15.18 1.99 9.35
CA LEU A 244 15.94 2.22 10.58
C LEU A 244 15.19 3.16 11.52
N PRO A 245 15.52 3.13 12.84
CA PRO A 245 15.16 4.20 13.75
C PRO A 245 15.65 5.56 13.26
N GLN A 246 14.90 6.62 13.55
CA GLN A 246 15.32 7.99 13.26
C GLN A 246 16.49 8.41 14.17
N GLN A 247 16.45 8.01 15.44
CA GLN A 247 17.39 8.40 16.47
C GLN A 247 17.98 7.17 17.18
N GLY A 248 19.17 7.32 17.76
CA GLY A 248 19.88 6.29 18.49
C GLY A 248 21.20 5.87 17.85
N GLU A 249 21.84 4.85 18.38
CA GLU A 249 23.19 4.42 17.95
C GLU A 249 23.18 3.84 16.52
N GLU A 250 22.23 2.97 16.17
CA GLU A 250 22.05 2.43 14.81
C GLU A 250 20.80 3.09 14.19
N SER A 251 20.94 4.35 13.76
CA SER A 251 19.84 5.19 13.27
C SER A 251 20.25 6.06 12.09
N PHE A 252 19.28 6.67 11.41
CA PHE A 252 19.59 7.63 10.34
C PHE A 252 20.36 8.86 10.84
N GLU A 253 20.13 9.30 12.09
CA GLU A 253 20.86 10.42 12.70
C GLU A 253 22.36 10.10 12.88
N ALA A 254 22.72 8.85 13.16
CA ALA A 254 24.10 8.43 13.34
C ALA A 254 24.84 8.20 12.02
N LEU A 255 24.14 7.98 10.90
CA LEU A 255 24.71 7.64 9.60
C LEU A 255 25.01 8.87 8.75
N THR A 256 25.91 9.73 9.22
CA THR A 256 26.25 11.02 8.58
C THR A 256 27.46 10.97 7.65
N THR A 257 28.21 9.87 7.64
CA THR A 257 29.42 9.70 6.83
C THR A 257 29.40 8.40 6.02
N PRO A 258 30.09 8.32 4.86
CA PRO A 258 30.26 7.10 4.10
C PRO A 258 30.77 5.91 4.95
N ASP A 259 31.76 6.16 5.80
CA ASP A 259 32.35 5.12 6.66
C ASP A 259 31.35 4.58 7.67
N ALA A 260 30.48 5.44 8.24
CA ALA A 260 29.44 5.00 9.16
C ALA A 260 28.40 4.10 8.46
N VAL A 261 28.03 4.44 7.21
CA VAL A 261 27.12 3.61 6.40
C VAL A 261 27.75 2.25 6.09
N HIS A 262 29.01 2.23 5.61
CA HIS A 262 29.74 0.98 5.36
C HIS A 262 29.86 0.14 6.62
N ALA A 263 30.26 0.71 7.76
CA ALA A 263 30.40 0.00 9.02
C ALA A 263 29.08 -0.62 9.52
N LEU A 264 27.93 0.08 9.33
CA LEU A 264 26.63 -0.52 9.64
C LEU A 264 26.36 -1.72 8.73
N PHE A 265 26.56 -1.58 7.42
CA PHE A 265 26.28 -2.65 6.46
C PHE A 265 27.22 -3.84 6.67
N GLU A 266 28.50 -3.64 6.96
CA GLU A 266 29.45 -4.71 7.28
C GLU A 266 29.01 -5.50 8.52
N ARG A 267 28.53 -4.83 9.56
CA ARG A 267 28.05 -5.50 10.78
C ARG A 267 26.72 -6.22 10.61
N ARG A 268 25.80 -5.65 9.80
CA ARG A 268 24.39 -6.07 9.81
C ARG A 268 23.90 -6.67 8.50
N PHE A 269 24.50 -6.29 7.38
CA PHE A 269 24.03 -6.65 6.04
C PHE A 269 25.20 -7.02 5.11
N ALA A 270 26.20 -7.74 5.64
CA ALA A 270 27.44 -8.02 4.91
C ALA A 270 27.22 -8.72 3.57
N ASP A 271 26.23 -9.61 3.48
CA ASP A 271 25.83 -10.32 2.26
C ASP A 271 25.15 -9.41 1.22
N ALA A 272 24.62 -8.26 1.62
CA ALA A 272 24.00 -7.30 0.72
C ALA A 272 25.03 -6.34 0.06
N ILE A 273 26.20 -6.10 0.68
CA ILE A 273 27.21 -5.16 0.16
C ILE A 273 27.64 -5.49 -1.27
N PRO A 274 28.00 -6.75 -1.63
CA PRO A 274 28.40 -7.09 -3.00
C PRO A 274 27.29 -6.88 -4.03
N LEU A 275 26.03 -6.81 -3.58
CA LEU A 275 24.86 -6.58 -4.44
C LEU A 275 24.62 -5.08 -4.71
N MET A 276 25.16 -4.19 -3.87
CA MET A 276 24.89 -2.75 -3.86
C MET A 276 26.15 -1.91 -4.16
N PRO A 277 26.66 -1.91 -5.39
CA PRO A 277 27.90 -1.19 -5.72
C PRO A 277 27.79 0.34 -5.57
N ARG A 278 26.57 0.87 -5.46
CA ARG A 278 26.27 2.30 -5.28
C ARG A 278 25.67 2.61 -3.90
N LEU A 279 25.93 1.77 -2.90
CA LEU A 279 25.33 1.89 -1.57
C LEU A 279 25.43 3.32 -1.00
N VAL A 280 26.62 3.89 -0.97
CA VAL A 280 26.88 5.21 -0.38
C VAL A 280 26.24 6.32 -1.23
N GLU A 281 26.40 6.24 -2.55
CA GLU A 281 25.80 7.21 -3.47
C GLU A 281 24.27 7.24 -3.33
N ASP A 282 23.63 6.07 -3.31
CA ASP A 282 22.18 5.95 -3.14
C ASP A 282 21.75 6.40 -1.75
N PHE A 283 22.53 6.10 -0.71
CA PHE A 283 22.20 6.48 0.66
C PHE A 283 22.18 8.01 0.85
N PHE A 284 23.16 8.72 0.35
CA PHE A 284 23.25 10.18 0.48
C PHE A 284 22.48 10.92 -0.62
N GLY A 285 22.31 10.31 -1.79
CA GLY A 285 21.58 10.91 -2.91
C GLY A 285 20.05 10.84 -2.78
N ASN A 286 19.53 9.88 -2.02
CA ASN A 286 18.08 9.74 -1.82
C ASN A 286 17.64 10.37 -0.48
N PRO A 287 16.46 10.99 -0.41
CA PRO A 287 15.94 11.52 0.84
C PRO A 287 15.60 10.39 1.83
N THR A 288 15.66 10.67 3.12
CA THR A 288 15.10 9.80 4.14
C THR A 288 13.61 10.09 4.25
N GLY A 289 12.78 9.08 4.02
CA GLY A 289 11.34 9.17 4.20
C GLY A 289 10.93 8.91 5.66
N HIS A 290 9.82 9.51 6.07
CA HIS A 290 9.20 9.27 7.37
C HIS A 290 8.10 8.22 7.24
N LEU A 291 7.85 7.49 8.31
CA LEU A 291 6.78 6.50 8.42
C LEU A 291 5.78 6.98 9.46
N GLU A 292 4.54 7.10 9.03
CA GLU A 292 3.45 7.55 9.88
C GLU A 292 2.15 6.84 9.51
N THR A 293 1.27 6.68 10.47
CA THR A 293 -0.11 6.28 10.24
C THR A 293 -1.00 7.49 10.43
N ILE A 294 -1.89 7.74 9.49
CA ILE A 294 -2.83 8.85 9.51
C ILE A 294 -4.25 8.31 9.64
N ARG A 295 -4.99 8.86 10.61
CA ARG A 295 -6.43 8.68 10.76
C ARG A 295 -7.09 10.03 10.89
N CYS A 296 -8.18 10.25 10.21
CA CYS A 296 -8.92 11.51 10.31
C CYS A 296 -10.43 11.28 10.35
N GLU A 297 -11.15 12.28 10.86
CA GLU A 297 -12.60 12.32 10.94
C GLU A 297 -13.09 13.77 11.01
N PRO A 298 -14.07 14.18 10.17
CA PRO A 298 -14.72 13.43 9.10
C PRO A 298 -13.87 13.34 7.81
N TRP A 299 -14.24 12.43 6.89
CA TRP A 299 -13.64 12.34 5.56
C TRP A 299 -14.30 13.26 4.55
N SER A 300 -15.45 13.83 4.89
CA SER A 300 -16.25 14.63 3.95
C SER A 300 -16.70 15.94 4.54
N PHE A 301 -17.03 16.89 3.66
CA PHE A 301 -17.68 18.13 4.01
C PHE A 301 -18.93 18.33 3.15
N GLU A 302 -20.10 18.35 3.82
CA GLU A 302 -21.41 18.51 3.22
C GLU A 302 -21.65 17.53 2.04
N ASP A 303 -22.10 18.04 0.90
CA ASP A 303 -22.44 17.26 -0.30
C ASP A 303 -21.42 17.45 -1.44
N HIS A 304 -20.25 18.04 -1.17
CA HIS A 304 -19.38 18.46 -2.24
C HIS A 304 -17.87 18.26 -2.06
N ALA A 305 -17.41 17.79 -0.91
CA ALA A 305 -15.99 17.45 -0.72
C ALA A 305 -15.79 16.15 0.06
N LEU A 306 -14.80 15.35 -0.35
CA LEU A 306 -14.44 14.05 0.23
C LEU A 306 -12.93 13.85 0.13
N VAL A 307 -12.33 13.08 1.05
CA VAL A 307 -10.97 12.53 0.92
C VAL A 307 -11.01 11.01 0.84
N LEU A 308 -10.03 10.41 0.11
CA LEU A 308 -9.96 8.99 -0.20
C LEU A 308 -8.49 8.54 -0.30
N GLY A 309 -8.21 7.27 0.00
CA GLY A 309 -6.86 6.70 -0.03
C GLY A 309 -5.95 7.33 1.03
N ASP A 310 -4.66 7.51 0.73
CA ASP A 310 -3.69 8.06 1.67
C ASP A 310 -4.07 9.48 2.18
N ALA A 311 -4.92 10.21 1.46
CA ALA A 311 -5.45 11.48 1.93
C ALA A 311 -6.38 11.34 3.14
N ALA A 312 -7.04 10.20 3.29
CA ALA A 312 -7.92 9.88 4.42
C ALA A 312 -7.23 9.00 5.48
N HIS A 313 -6.39 8.03 5.06
CA HIS A 313 -5.90 6.95 5.91
C HIS A 313 -4.55 6.39 5.45
N ALA A 314 -3.51 7.22 5.41
CA ALA A 314 -2.17 6.73 5.11
C ALA A 314 -1.70 5.71 6.14
N ILE A 315 -1.06 4.63 5.69
CA ILE A 315 -0.58 3.54 6.55
C ILE A 315 0.89 3.23 6.29
N VAL A 316 1.56 2.68 7.29
CA VAL A 316 2.94 2.20 7.14
C VAL A 316 3.02 1.02 6.14
N PRO A 317 4.11 0.86 5.38
CA PRO A 317 4.15 -0.01 4.20
C PRO A 317 4.31 -1.51 4.50
N PHE A 318 4.42 -1.92 5.74
CA PHE A 318 4.90 -3.26 6.10
C PHE A 318 3.96 -4.42 5.75
N HIS A 319 2.67 -4.16 5.61
CA HIS A 319 1.73 -5.15 5.09
C HIS A 319 1.56 -5.07 3.57
N GLY A 320 2.15 -4.06 2.91
CA GLY A 320 2.01 -3.85 1.47
C GLY A 320 0.59 -3.49 1.04
N GLN A 321 -0.22 -2.91 1.93
CA GLN A 321 -1.65 -2.72 1.66
C GLN A 321 -2.08 -1.28 1.37
N GLY A 322 -1.21 -0.25 1.48
CA GLY A 322 -1.63 1.14 1.22
C GLY A 322 -2.26 1.32 -0.16
N MET A 323 -1.59 0.91 -1.23
CA MET A 323 -2.13 0.95 -2.58
C MET A 323 -3.39 0.08 -2.74
N ASN A 324 -3.36 -1.16 -2.22
CA ASN A 324 -4.48 -2.09 -2.35
C ASN A 324 -5.74 -1.57 -1.63
N ALA A 325 -5.59 -0.96 -0.46
CA ALA A 325 -6.66 -0.32 0.29
C ALA A 325 -7.23 0.88 -0.47
N ALA A 326 -6.37 1.73 -1.03
CA ALA A 326 -6.79 2.87 -1.84
C ALA A 326 -7.50 2.45 -3.14
N PHE A 327 -7.10 1.34 -3.76
CA PHE A 327 -7.78 0.78 -4.92
C PHE A 327 -9.14 0.17 -4.53
N GLU A 328 -9.22 -0.50 -3.38
CA GLU A 328 -10.50 -0.95 -2.82
C GLU A 328 -11.41 0.21 -2.45
N ASP A 329 -10.87 1.37 -2.03
CA ASP A 329 -11.66 2.60 -1.85
C ASP A 329 -12.30 3.05 -3.16
N CYS A 330 -11.57 3.04 -4.28
CA CYS A 330 -12.10 3.40 -5.58
C CYS A 330 -13.29 2.52 -5.98
N SER A 331 -13.16 1.19 -5.84
CA SER A 331 -14.25 0.26 -6.15
C SER A 331 -15.40 0.36 -5.14
N ALA A 332 -15.13 0.61 -3.87
CA ALA A 332 -16.15 0.82 -2.84
C ALA A 332 -16.93 2.11 -3.08
N PHE A 333 -16.23 3.20 -3.43
CA PHE A 333 -16.87 4.47 -3.78
C PHE A 333 -17.74 4.33 -5.03
N ASP A 334 -17.27 3.61 -6.04
CA ASP A 334 -18.06 3.30 -7.22
C ASP A 334 -19.37 2.59 -6.86
N ARG A 335 -19.34 1.58 -5.99
CA ARG A 335 -20.55 0.91 -5.50
C ARG A 335 -21.51 1.86 -4.78
N CYS A 336 -21.02 2.83 -4.01
CA CYS A 336 -21.86 3.84 -3.37
C CYS A 336 -22.58 4.74 -4.39
N LEU A 337 -22.07 4.84 -5.63
CA LEU A 337 -22.65 5.60 -6.74
C LEU A 337 -23.61 4.77 -7.63
N GLU A 338 -23.97 3.54 -7.30
CA GLU A 338 -24.86 2.70 -8.10
C GLU A 338 -26.24 3.33 -8.31
N ASN A 339 -26.76 4.03 -7.31
CA ASN A 339 -27.99 4.81 -7.46
C ASN A 339 -27.67 6.27 -7.80
N PRO A 340 -27.82 6.70 -9.07
CA PRO A 340 -27.42 8.04 -9.52
C PRO A 340 -28.28 9.17 -8.95
N ASN A 341 -29.40 8.84 -8.30
CA ASN A 341 -30.31 9.86 -7.73
C ASN A 341 -30.04 10.12 -6.24
N ARG A 342 -29.07 9.43 -5.63
CA ARG A 342 -28.71 9.67 -4.22
C ARG A 342 -28.02 11.03 -4.07
N PRO A 343 -28.31 11.77 -2.99
CA PRO A 343 -27.53 12.95 -2.60
C PRO A 343 -26.07 12.58 -2.33
N TRP A 344 -25.16 13.43 -2.75
CA TRP A 344 -23.71 13.22 -2.50
C TRP A 344 -23.37 13.11 -1.02
N SER A 345 -24.07 13.85 -0.14
CA SER A 345 -23.89 13.74 1.31
C SER A 345 -24.16 12.33 1.84
N GLU A 346 -25.16 11.64 1.31
CA GLU A 346 -25.45 10.25 1.69
C GLU A 346 -24.39 9.28 1.12
N VAL A 347 -23.95 9.51 -0.12
CA VAL A 347 -22.89 8.72 -0.75
C VAL A 347 -21.60 8.81 0.06
N PHE A 348 -21.21 10.02 0.46
CA PHE A 348 -19.99 10.25 1.26
C PHE A 348 -20.08 9.62 2.65
N ALA A 349 -21.21 9.80 3.33
CA ALA A 349 -21.43 9.22 4.65
C ALA A 349 -21.40 7.68 4.61
N ASP A 350 -22.01 7.06 3.61
CA ASP A 350 -22.00 5.61 3.44
C ASP A 350 -20.60 5.09 3.10
N PHE A 351 -19.85 5.80 2.24
CA PHE A 351 -18.49 5.46 1.91
C PHE A 351 -17.59 5.49 3.15
N GLU A 352 -17.60 6.58 3.93
CA GLU A 352 -16.83 6.71 5.15
C GLU A 352 -17.20 5.60 6.16
N ARG A 353 -18.49 5.37 6.40
CA ARG A 353 -18.97 4.34 7.31
C ARG A 353 -18.54 2.94 6.89
N LEU A 354 -18.48 2.66 5.59
CA LEU A 354 -18.04 1.37 5.05
C LEU A 354 -16.53 1.20 5.15
N ARG A 355 -15.77 2.25 4.86
CA ARG A 355 -14.33 2.13 4.67
C ARG A 355 -13.52 2.36 5.94
N ARG A 356 -13.89 3.33 6.77
CA ARG A 356 -13.09 3.70 7.95
C ARG A 356 -12.77 2.53 8.89
N PRO A 357 -13.72 1.67 9.30
CA PRO A 357 -13.38 0.52 10.14
C PRO A 357 -12.41 -0.46 9.48
N ASN A 358 -12.43 -0.56 8.15
CA ASN A 358 -11.53 -1.42 7.40
C ASN A 358 -10.13 -0.82 7.30
N THR A 359 -10.02 0.48 7.02
CA THR A 359 -8.74 1.16 6.92
C THR A 359 -8.05 1.28 8.27
N ASP A 360 -8.79 1.48 9.36
CA ASP A 360 -8.25 1.41 10.72
C ASP A 360 -7.72 0.00 11.05
N ALA A 361 -8.45 -1.04 10.66
CA ALA A 361 -8.03 -2.42 10.90
C ALA A 361 -6.74 -2.78 10.14
N ILE A 362 -6.60 -2.35 8.88
CA ILE A 362 -5.38 -2.63 8.12
C ILE A 362 -4.20 -1.78 8.59
N ALA A 363 -4.43 -0.56 9.09
CA ALA A 363 -3.40 0.26 9.71
C ALA A 363 -2.80 -0.45 10.94
N ASP A 364 -3.65 -0.98 11.82
CA ASP A 364 -3.19 -1.75 12.99
C ASP A 364 -2.44 -3.02 12.57
N MET A 365 -2.99 -3.80 11.62
CA MET A 365 -2.32 -5.00 11.11
C MET A 365 -0.99 -4.70 10.42
N ALA A 366 -0.81 -3.52 9.83
CA ALA A 366 0.45 -3.10 9.24
C ALA A 366 1.53 -2.84 10.30
N LEU A 367 1.16 -2.26 11.44
CA LEU A 367 2.06 -2.09 12.59
C LEU A 367 2.44 -3.43 13.22
N GLU A 368 1.46 -4.35 13.41
CA GLU A 368 1.73 -5.72 13.87
C GLU A 368 2.69 -6.45 12.93
N ASN A 369 2.47 -6.35 11.62
CA ASN A 369 3.33 -6.99 10.61
C ASN A 369 4.74 -6.41 10.57
N TYR A 370 4.93 -5.15 10.98
CA TYR A 370 6.27 -4.58 11.14
C TYR A 370 7.08 -5.32 12.19
N VAL A 371 6.49 -5.55 13.35
CA VAL A 371 7.14 -6.32 14.43
C VAL A 371 7.42 -7.76 13.96
N GLU A 372 6.47 -8.40 13.27
CA GLU A 372 6.65 -9.73 12.69
C GLU A 372 7.87 -9.77 11.75
N MET A 373 7.91 -8.87 10.76
CA MET A 373 8.93 -8.88 9.72
C MET A 373 10.34 -8.61 10.23
N ARG A 374 10.49 -7.71 11.19
CA ARG A 374 11.82 -7.33 11.71
C ARG A 374 12.39 -8.30 12.75
N SER A 375 11.53 -9.01 13.50
CA SER A 375 11.95 -9.86 14.64
C SER A 375 11.30 -11.24 14.68
N THR A 376 9.97 -11.31 14.81
CA THR A 376 9.20 -12.55 15.12
C THR A 376 9.37 -13.65 14.08
N VAL A 377 9.55 -13.29 12.82
CA VAL A 377 9.77 -14.23 11.70
C VAL A 377 10.99 -15.15 11.89
N ARG A 378 11.91 -14.78 12.79
CA ARG A 378 13.11 -15.56 13.14
C ARG A 378 12.84 -16.63 14.21
N GLU A 379 11.71 -16.56 14.90
CA GLU A 379 11.40 -17.43 16.03
C GLU A 379 10.90 -18.81 15.56
N PRO A 380 11.39 -19.93 16.14
CA PRO A 380 10.91 -21.27 15.80
C PRO A 380 9.39 -21.43 16.01
N LYS A 381 8.84 -20.80 17.06
CA LYS A 381 7.41 -20.85 17.36
C LYS A 381 6.56 -20.17 16.28
N PHE A 382 7.06 -19.12 15.65
CA PHE A 382 6.38 -18.48 14.51
C PHE A 382 6.23 -19.47 13.35
N GLN A 383 7.30 -20.21 13.02
CA GLN A 383 7.26 -21.19 11.94
C GLN A 383 6.26 -22.33 12.27
N LEU A 384 6.29 -22.83 13.51
CA LEU A 384 5.37 -23.86 13.96
C LEU A 384 3.90 -23.43 13.82
N LYS A 385 3.56 -22.21 14.29
CA LYS A 385 2.20 -21.65 14.15
C LYS A 385 1.81 -21.49 12.68
N LYS A 386 2.73 -21.06 11.84
CA LYS A 386 2.48 -20.90 10.42
C LYS A 386 2.18 -22.23 9.73
N ASP A 387 3.00 -23.23 9.96
CA ASP A 387 2.82 -24.57 9.38
C ASP A 387 1.51 -25.20 9.87
N LEU A 388 1.21 -25.04 11.17
CA LEU A 388 -0.06 -25.47 11.74
C LEU A 388 -1.24 -24.73 11.11
N SER A 389 -1.12 -23.43 10.87
CA SER A 389 -2.21 -22.64 10.26
C SER A 389 -2.57 -23.13 8.85
N PHE A 390 -1.59 -23.52 8.05
CA PHE A 390 -1.83 -24.11 6.73
C PHE A 390 -2.49 -25.49 6.83
N ARG A 391 -2.05 -26.32 7.78
CA ARG A 391 -2.70 -27.63 8.02
C ARG A 391 -4.14 -27.48 8.48
N LEU A 392 -4.43 -26.48 9.33
CA LEU A 392 -5.80 -26.19 9.75
C LEU A 392 -6.67 -25.62 8.61
N GLU A 393 -6.11 -24.84 7.71
CA GLU A 393 -6.81 -24.36 6.52
C GLU A 393 -7.21 -25.53 5.60
N GLU A 394 -6.31 -26.48 5.36
CA GLU A 394 -6.60 -27.69 4.56
C GLU A 394 -7.70 -28.54 5.21
N ARG A 395 -7.69 -28.63 6.56
CA ARG A 395 -8.66 -29.40 7.32
C ARG A 395 -10.01 -28.71 7.44
N HIS A 396 -10.03 -27.39 7.49
CA HIS A 396 -11.24 -26.57 7.66
C HIS A 396 -11.35 -25.49 6.56
N PRO A 397 -11.48 -25.89 5.28
CA PRO A 397 -11.50 -24.95 4.17
C PRO A 397 -12.61 -23.92 4.32
N GLY A 398 -12.27 -22.64 4.11
CA GLY A 398 -13.19 -21.50 4.26
C GLY A 398 -13.47 -21.08 5.71
N ARG A 399 -13.40 -22.00 6.68
CA ARG A 399 -13.60 -21.70 8.10
C ARG A 399 -12.31 -21.20 8.76
N PHE A 400 -11.20 -21.90 8.59
CA PHE A 400 -9.88 -21.47 9.05
C PHE A 400 -9.06 -21.00 7.84
N VAL A 401 -9.12 -19.71 7.54
CA VAL A 401 -8.28 -19.06 6.52
C VAL A 401 -7.25 -18.21 7.25
N PRO A 402 -5.95 -18.44 7.12
CA PRO A 402 -4.93 -17.68 7.82
C PRO A 402 -5.12 -16.16 7.62
N ARG A 403 -4.87 -15.35 8.67
CA ARG A 403 -5.07 -13.89 8.63
C ARG A 403 -4.38 -13.24 7.44
N TYR A 404 -3.13 -13.62 7.19
CA TYR A 404 -2.37 -13.10 6.05
C TYR A 404 -3.05 -13.44 4.72
N SER A 405 -3.53 -14.67 4.55
CA SER A 405 -4.26 -15.10 3.34
C SER A 405 -5.57 -14.32 3.15
N MET A 406 -6.34 -14.08 4.25
CA MET A 406 -7.55 -13.25 4.18
C MET A 406 -7.27 -11.84 3.65
N VAL A 407 -6.12 -11.25 4.02
CA VAL A 407 -5.73 -9.90 3.61
C VAL A 407 -5.20 -9.88 2.18
N MET A 408 -4.34 -10.84 1.81
CA MET A 408 -3.59 -10.78 0.55
C MET A 408 -4.29 -11.45 -0.62
N PHE A 409 -5.00 -12.56 -0.37
CA PHE A 409 -5.54 -13.43 -1.43
C PHE A 409 -7.06 -13.44 -1.51
N HIS A 410 -7.73 -12.77 -0.58
CA HIS A 410 -9.18 -12.64 -0.54
C HIS A 410 -9.61 -11.17 -0.49
N THR A 411 -10.92 -10.94 -0.69
CA THR A 411 -11.57 -9.63 -0.51
C THR A 411 -12.39 -9.55 0.78
N ILE A 412 -12.07 -10.41 1.76
CA ILE A 412 -12.67 -10.37 3.10
C ILE A 412 -12.40 -9.00 3.73
N PRO A 413 -13.39 -8.27 4.25
CA PRO A 413 -13.16 -6.96 4.85
C PRO A 413 -12.03 -6.98 5.88
N TYR A 414 -11.17 -5.97 5.87
CA TYR A 414 -9.99 -5.94 6.76
C TYR A 414 -10.37 -6.02 8.25
N ALA A 415 -11.47 -5.38 8.65
CA ALA A 415 -11.98 -5.46 10.02
C ALA A 415 -12.35 -6.91 10.39
N GLU A 416 -12.96 -7.64 9.47
CA GLU A 416 -13.28 -9.05 9.67
C GLU A 416 -12.03 -9.95 9.67
N ALA A 417 -11.07 -9.68 8.77
CA ALA A 417 -9.78 -10.39 8.77
C ALA A 417 -9.02 -10.20 10.09
N LYS A 418 -9.02 -8.98 10.65
CA LYS A 418 -8.43 -8.67 11.95
C LYS A 418 -9.16 -9.41 13.08
N ARG A 419 -10.49 -9.34 13.11
CA ARG A 419 -11.31 -10.03 14.13
C ARG A 419 -11.10 -11.54 14.11
N ARG A 420 -11.20 -12.18 12.93
CA ARG A 420 -10.97 -13.64 12.79
C ARG A 420 -9.53 -14.01 13.10
N GLY A 421 -8.57 -13.21 12.64
CA GLY A 421 -7.15 -13.42 12.91
C GLY A 421 -6.81 -13.43 14.40
N ALA A 422 -7.43 -12.55 15.20
CA ALA A 422 -7.24 -12.53 16.65
C ALA A 422 -7.79 -13.81 17.33
N ILE A 423 -8.87 -14.39 16.82
CA ILE A 423 -9.39 -15.67 17.30
C ILE A 423 -8.44 -16.80 16.92
N GLN A 424 -7.99 -16.83 15.66
CA GLN A 424 -7.07 -17.84 15.16
C GLN A 424 -5.75 -17.84 15.92
N GLU A 425 -5.22 -16.66 16.26
CA GLU A 425 -3.97 -16.55 17.02
C GLU A 425 -4.11 -17.18 18.42
N ARG A 426 -5.24 -16.95 19.11
CA ARG A 426 -5.50 -17.61 20.40
C ARG A 426 -5.58 -19.12 20.27
N ILE A 427 -6.24 -19.63 19.23
CA ILE A 427 -6.32 -21.07 18.95
C ILE A 427 -4.91 -21.65 18.71
N LEU A 428 -4.10 -20.96 17.88
CA LEU A 428 -2.74 -21.39 17.59
C LEU A 428 -1.85 -21.35 18.85
N ASP A 429 -1.99 -20.32 19.70
CA ASP A 429 -1.26 -20.23 20.97
C ASP A 429 -1.59 -21.37 21.91
N GLU A 430 -2.86 -21.73 22.06
CA GLU A 430 -3.30 -22.82 22.89
C GLU A 430 -2.76 -24.15 22.37
N LEU A 431 -2.93 -24.44 21.08
CA LEU A 431 -2.51 -25.68 20.44
C LEU A 431 -0.98 -25.87 20.43
N THR A 432 -0.23 -24.79 20.33
CA THR A 432 1.25 -24.83 20.28
C THR A 432 1.92 -24.58 21.64
N SER A 433 1.13 -24.48 22.74
CA SER A 433 1.67 -24.13 24.06
C SER A 433 2.75 -25.12 24.57
N LYS A 434 2.62 -26.40 24.21
CA LYS A 434 3.54 -27.47 24.59
C LYS A 434 4.16 -28.19 23.40
N ALA A 435 3.66 -27.95 22.17
CA ALA A 435 4.15 -28.60 20.97
C ALA A 435 5.41 -27.87 20.43
N THR A 436 6.32 -28.66 19.89
CA THR A 436 7.53 -28.20 19.18
C THR A 436 7.47 -28.56 17.69
N ALA A 437 6.55 -29.44 17.29
CA ALA A 437 6.29 -29.85 15.93
C ALA A 437 4.78 -29.96 15.67
N VAL A 438 4.36 -29.82 14.41
CA VAL A 438 2.92 -29.86 14.03
C VAL A 438 2.31 -31.24 14.31
N GLU A 439 3.10 -32.30 14.24
CA GLU A 439 2.69 -33.69 14.48
C GLU A 439 2.30 -33.94 15.95
N GLU A 440 2.79 -33.11 16.87
CA GLU A 440 2.49 -33.18 18.31
C GLU A 440 1.16 -32.52 18.70
N VAL A 441 0.54 -31.79 17.75
CA VAL A 441 -0.68 -31.03 18.01
C VAL A 441 -1.90 -31.95 18.00
N ASP A 442 -2.74 -31.84 19.04
CA ASP A 442 -4.06 -32.52 19.09
C ASP A 442 -5.05 -31.88 18.10
N LEU A 443 -5.14 -32.46 16.91
CA LEU A 443 -6.05 -32.00 15.86
C LEU A 443 -7.54 -32.17 16.22
N ALA A 444 -7.89 -33.13 17.09
CA ALA A 444 -9.27 -33.26 17.54
C ALA A 444 -9.66 -32.13 18.51
N HIS A 445 -8.70 -31.63 19.30
CA HIS A 445 -8.89 -30.44 20.10
C HIS A 445 -8.99 -29.19 19.20
N ALA A 446 -8.15 -29.08 18.17
CA ALA A 446 -8.23 -28.01 17.18
C ALA A 446 -9.60 -27.95 16.49
N ASP A 447 -10.17 -29.10 16.09
CA ASP A 447 -11.50 -29.18 15.47
C ASP A 447 -12.59 -28.58 16.37
N ARG A 448 -12.55 -28.87 17.69
CA ARG A 448 -13.51 -28.33 18.67
C ARG A 448 -13.36 -26.82 18.81
N LEU A 449 -12.14 -26.33 19.01
CA LEU A 449 -11.88 -24.88 19.16
C LEU A 449 -12.33 -24.10 17.92
N ILE A 450 -12.05 -24.62 16.74
CA ILE A 450 -12.45 -24.00 15.47
C ILE A 450 -13.99 -24.00 15.33
N ALA A 451 -14.65 -25.11 15.68
CA ALA A 451 -16.11 -25.19 15.63
C ALA A 451 -16.78 -24.20 16.58
N GLU A 452 -16.26 -24.06 17.78
CA GLU A 452 -16.80 -23.20 18.84
C GLU A 452 -16.54 -21.72 18.61
N GLN A 453 -15.32 -21.36 18.18
CA GLN A 453 -14.88 -19.97 18.17
C GLN A 453 -14.97 -19.28 16.81
N LEU A 454 -14.84 -20.02 15.69
CA LEU A 454 -14.93 -19.44 14.34
C LEU A 454 -16.32 -19.61 13.70
N GLY A 455 -17.25 -20.33 14.34
CA GLY A 455 -18.63 -20.47 13.89
C GLY A 455 -18.77 -21.26 12.58
N THR A 456 -20.02 -21.46 12.15
CA THR A 456 -20.35 -21.80 10.76
C THR A 456 -20.58 -20.51 9.99
N ASN A 457 -19.92 -20.34 8.83
CA ASN A 457 -20.28 -19.27 7.90
C ASN A 457 -21.72 -19.40 7.44
#